data_f79ff1ca843ae687638d19a98360ef57
#
_entry.id   f79ff1ca843ae687638d19a98360ef57
#
_cell.length_a   1.000
_cell.length_b   1.000
_cell.length_c   1.000
_cell.angle_alpha   90.00
_cell.angle_beta   90.00
_cell.angle_gamma   90.00
#
_symmetry.space_group_name_H-M   'P 1'
#
loop_
_entity.id
_entity.type
_entity.pdbx_description
1 polymer ?
#
loop_
_entity_poly.entity_id
_entity_poly.type
_entity_poly.pdbx_seq_one_letter_code
_entity_poly.pdbx_strand_id
1 'polypeptide(L)'
;AWLLLATIVATVLWSTVDKTERPALRKWFRVFIRFALAAQMFYYGMAKIIPTQFPPPNLVTLIEPVGSASLSDLLWTFIGASTPYQMVTGAAEMLAGVLLLTPQTTTLGALIGLVDMLQVFLLNMTYDFGLKQISFHYLLMFAFLLAPDAGRLANVLVLNRPVEPSSAPDLFATARVNRRLRREAYGCRS
;
A
#
# COMPACT_ATOMS: atom_id res chain seq x y z
N ALA A 1 -3.45 -0.77 -20.95
CA ALA A 1 -4.32 -1.95 -21.12
C ALA A 1 -3.54 -3.13 -21.73
N TRP A 2 -2.86 -2.98 -22.87
CA TRP A 2 -2.16 -4.09 -23.57
C TRP A 2 -1.02 -4.72 -22.76
N LEU A 3 -0.25 -3.93 -22.01
CA LEU A 3 0.83 -4.45 -21.16
C LEU A 3 0.29 -5.34 -20.03
N LEU A 4 -0.80 -4.95 -19.39
CA LEU A 4 -1.46 -5.76 -18.36
C LEU A 4 -1.96 -7.08 -18.94
N LEU A 5 -2.63 -7.03 -20.09
CA LEU A 5 -3.11 -8.24 -20.78
C LEU A 5 -1.93 -9.17 -21.14
N ALA A 6 -0.87 -8.61 -21.73
CA ALA A 6 0.33 -9.36 -22.06
C ALA A 6 0.99 -9.99 -20.82
N THR A 7 1.07 -9.25 -19.70
CA THR A 7 1.62 -9.76 -18.44
C THR A 7 0.75 -10.89 -17.88
N ILE A 8 -0.57 -10.76 -17.88
CA ILE A 8 -1.48 -11.82 -17.43
C ILE A 8 -1.33 -13.08 -18.30
N VAL A 9 -1.36 -12.92 -19.63
CA VAL A 9 -1.19 -14.03 -20.56
C VAL A 9 0.16 -14.72 -20.38
N ALA A 10 1.25 -13.94 -20.30
CA ALA A 10 2.59 -14.48 -20.07
C ALA A 10 2.67 -15.22 -18.73
N THR A 11 2.08 -14.68 -17.66
CA THR A 11 2.07 -15.32 -16.33
C THR A 11 1.27 -16.62 -16.35
N VAL A 12 0.11 -16.63 -16.97
CA VAL A 12 -0.73 -17.83 -17.09
C VAL A 12 0.01 -18.91 -17.92
N LEU A 13 0.56 -18.55 -19.07
CA LEU A 13 1.34 -19.47 -19.90
C LEU A 13 2.55 -20.03 -19.14
N TRP A 14 3.30 -19.15 -18.45
CA TRP A 14 4.44 -19.58 -17.66
C TRP A 14 4.05 -20.52 -16.52
N SER A 15 2.97 -20.24 -15.82
CA SER A 15 2.48 -21.08 -14.71
C SER A 15 1.95 -22.45 -15.16
N THR A 16 1.52 -22.58 -16.42
CA THR A 16 1.14 -23.88 -16.99
C THR A 16 2.34 -24.72 -17.40
N VAL A 17 3.43 -24.08 -17.81
CA VAL A 17 4.67 -24.75 -18.27
C VAL A 17 5.63 -25.05 -17.12
N ASP A 18 5.87 -24.08 -16.24
CA ASP A 18 6.80 -24.21 -15.09
C ASP A 18 6.02 -24.37 -13.78
N LYS A 19 5.89 -25.63 -13.36
CA LYS A 19 5.25 -25.99 -12.07
C LYS A 19 6.25 -26.01 -10.91
N THR A 20 7.47 -25.52 -11.11
CA THR A 20 8.51 -25.57 -10.09
C THR A 20 8.22 -24.53 -8.99
N GLU A 21 7.95 -25.00 -7.79
CA GLU A 21 7.81 -24.13 -6.60
C GLU A 21 9.15 -23.45 -6.28
N ARG A 22 9.18 -22.13 -6.31
CA ARG A 22 10.37 -21.32 -5.99
C ARG A 22 10.14 -20.51 -4.71
N PRO A 23 10.13 -21.15 -3.54
CA PRO A 23 9.75 -20.48 -2.28
C PRO A 23 10.69 -19.32 -1.91
N ALA A 24 11.98 -19.42 -2.23
CA ALA A 24 12.95 -18.34 -1.98
C ALA A 24 12.62 -17.10 -2.81
N LEU A 25 12.35 -17.26 -4.11
CA LEU A 25 11.97 -16.13 -5.00
C LEU A 25 10.70 -15.45 -4.51
N ARG A 26 9.68 -16.21 -4.12
CA ARG A 26 8.41 -15.70 -3.58
C ARG A 26 8.63 -14.87 -2.31
N LYS A 27 9.49 -15.34 -1.39
CA LYS A 27 9.83 -14.63 -0.15
C LYS A 27 10.53 -13.31 -0.45
N TRP A 28 11.57 -13.33 -1.28
CA TRP A 28 12.31 -12.12 -1.63
C TRP A 28 11.47 -11.13 -2.39
N PHE A 29 10.59 -11.58 -3.28
CA PHE A 29 9.65 -10.72 -3.99
C PHE A 29 8.69 -10.02 -3.03
N ARG A 30 8.16 -10.72 -1.99
CA ARG A 30 7.35 -10.09 -0.96
C ARG A 30 8.11 -9.03 -0.17
N VAL A 31 9.37 -9.29 0.16
CA VAL A 31 10.22 -8.31 0.85
C VAL A 31 10.43 -7.09 -0.04
N PHE A 32 10.73 -7.29 -1.32
CA PHE A 32 10.87 -6.21 -2.29
C PHE A 32 9.60 -5.35 -2.38
N ILE A 33 8.43 -5.98 -2.59
CA ILE A 33 7.14 -5.27 -2.67
C ILE A 33 6.88 -4.48 -1.38
N ARG A 34 7.16 -5.06 -0.21
CA ARG A 34 6.98 -4.40 1.08
C ARG A 34 7.78 -3.11 1.19
N PHE A 35 9.07 -3.13 0.85
CA PHE A 35 9.92 -1.95 0.92
C PHE A 35 9.64 -0.95 -0.20
N ALA A 36 9.27 -1.42 -1.39
CA ALA A 36 8.84 -0.55 -2.48
C ALA A 36 7.57 0.24 -2.09
N LEU A 37 6.57 -0.43 -1.50
CA LEU A 37 5.38 0.24 -0.98
C LEU A 37 5.70 1.19 0.18
N ALA A 38 6.55 0.78 1.12
CA ALA A 38 6.98 1.67 2.21
C ALA A 38 7.60 2.96 1.67
N ALA A 39 8.50 2.86 0.69
CA ALA A 39 9.14 4.02 0.05
C ALA A 39 8.11 4.94 -0.63
N GLN A 40 7.11 4.37 -1.30
CA GLN A 40 6.05 5.16 -1.95
C GLN A 40 5.14 5.85 -0.92
N MET A 41 4.79 5.15 0.17
CA MET A 41 4.01 5.74 1.26
C MET A 41 4.77 6.90 1.95
N PHE A 42 6.08 6.77 2.12
CA PHE A 42 6.92 7.88 2.61
C PHE A 42 6.95 9.04 1.62
N TYR A 43 7.11 8.78 0.34
CA TYR A 43 7.16 9.82 -0.69
C TYR A 43 5.87 10.65 -0.74
N TYR A 44 4.72 10.00 -0.88
CA TYR A 44 3.43 10.68 -0.96
C TYR A 44 2.98 11.26 0.38
N GLY A 45 3.22 10.54 1.48
CA GLY A 45 2.89 11.01 2.82
C GLY A 45 3.67 12.28 3.17
N MET A 46 4.98 12.33 2.88
CA MET A 46 5.78 13.54 3.10
C MET A 46 5.34 14.71 2.22
N ALA A 47 5.01 14.46 0.95
CA ALA A 47 4.52 15.50 0.05
C ALA A 47 3.19 16.12 0.49
N LYS A 48 2.40 15.40 1.30
CA LYS A 48 1.16 15.89 1.90
C LYS A 48 1.39 16.54 3.27
N ILE A 49 2.27 15.99 4.11
CA ILE A 49 2.61 16.57 5.41
C ILE A 49 3.31 17.92 5.24
N ILE A 50 4.27 18.00 4.31
CA ILE A 50 4.82 19.24 3.83
C ILE A 50 3.95 19.66 2.64
N PRO A 51 2.98 20.57 2.77
CA PRO A 51 1.86 20.72 1.81
C PRO A 51 2.33 21.19 0.44
N THR A 52 3.10 20.34 -0.24
CA THR A 52 3.69 20.57 -1.56
C THR A 52 2.89 19.89 -2.66
N GLN A 53 2.14 18.83 -2.35
CA GLN A 53 1.37 18.09 -3.33
C GLN A 53 0.11 18.84 -3.78
N PHE A 54 -0.61 19.42 -2.85
CA PHE A 54 -1.84 20.19 -3.10
C PHE A 54 -1.66 21.62 -2.58
N PRO A 55 -1.19 22.56 -3.42
CA PRO A 55 -1.04 23.94 -2.99
C PRO A 55 -2.42 24.56 -2.68
N PRO A 56 -2.48 25.53 -1.77
CA PRO A 56 -3.72 26.25 -1.50
C PRO A 56 -4.24 26.93 -2.78
N PRO A 57 -5.58 26.99 -2.98
CA PRO A 57 -6.16 27.60 -4.15
C PRO A 57 -5.77 29.07 -4.26
N ASN A 58 -5.37 29.49 -5.45
CA ASN A 58 -5.01 30.85 -5.74
C ASN A 58 -6.28 31.73 -5.94
N LEU A 59 -6.09 33.06 -6.02
CA LEU A 59 -7.22 33.99 -6.17
C LEU A 59 -8.05 33.73 -7.43
N VAL A 60 -7.44 33.31 -8.53
CA VAL A 60 -8.15 33.01 -9.78
C VAL A 60 -9.07 31.81 -9.57
N THR A 61 -8.57 30.74 -8.97
CA THR A 61 -9.37 29.55 -8.64
C THR A 61 -10.54 29.88 -7.70
N LEU A 62 -10.37 30.81 -6.76
CA LEU A 62 -11.40 31.20 -5.79
C LEU A 62 -12.55 32.04 -6.39
N ILE A 63 -12.28 32.77 -7.46
CA ILE A 63 -13.29 33.59 -8.15
C ILE A 63 -13.88 32.92 -9.40
N GLU A 64 -13.31 31.80 -9.83
CA GLU A 64 -13.79 31.02 -10.95
C GLU A 64 -15.13 30.35 -10.61
N PRO A 65 -16.16 30.44 -11.49
CA PRO A 65 -17.41 29.72 -11.27
C PRO A 65 -17.18 28.20 -11.19
N VAL A 66 -17.76 27.56 -10.18
CA VAL A 66 -17.66 26.10 -10.00
C VAL A 66 -18.06 25.30 -11.25
N GLY A 67 -19.02 25.83 -12.03
CA GLY A 67 -19.48 25.20 -13.26
C GLY A 67 -18.48 25.19 -14.42
N SER A 68 -17.38 25.98 -14.34
CA SER A 68 -16.29 25.99 -15.34
C SER A 68 -15.11 25.10 -14.93
N ALA A 69 -15.03 24.70 -13.67
CA ALA A 69 -13.95 23.85 -13.16
C ALA A 69 -14.11 22.38 -13.61
N SER A 70 -13.01 21.73 -13.99
CA SER A 70 -13.02 20.28 -14.22
C SER A 70 -13.18 19.50 -12.91
N LEU A 71 -13.61 18.24 -12.99
CA LEU A 71 -13.71 17.38 -11.80
C LEU A 71 -12.36 17.26 -11.08
N SER A 72 -11.27 17.13 -11.83
CA SER A 72 -9.91 17.07 -11.25
C SER A 72 -9.51 18.36 -10.54
N ASP A 73 -9.87 19.54 -11.08
CA ASP A 73 -9.61 20.83 -10.44
C ASP A 73 -10.41 20.99 -9.14
N LEU A 74 -11.65 20.53 -9.13
CA LEU A 74 -12.48 20.51 -7.91
C LEU A 74 -11.86 19.66 -6.82
N LEU A 75 -11.38 18.45 -7.14
CA LEU A 75 -10.69 17.56 -6.20
C LEU A 75 -9.42 18.23 -5.66
N TRP A 76 -8.62 18.79 -6.55
CA TRP A 76 -7.35 19.43 -6.20
C TRP A 76 -7.57 20.64 -5.27
N THR A 77 -8.55 21.46 -5.63
CA THR A 77 -8.95 22.62 -4.83
C THR A 77 -9.51 22.21 -3.47
N PHE A 78 -10.36 21.18 -3.42
CA PHE A 78 -10.90 20.66 -2.16
C PHE A 78 -9.80 20.22 -1.18
N ILE A 79 -8.85 19.42 -1.64
CA ILE A 79 -7.77 18.94 -0.77
C ILE A 79 -6.82 20.09 -0.39
N GLY A 80 -6.47 20.95 -1.37
CA GLY A 80 -5.56 22.08 -1.16
C GLY A 80 -6.14 23.20 -0.29
N ALA A 81 -7.47 23.34 -0.23
CA ALA A 81 -8.12 24.34 0.61
C ALA A 81 -7.98 24.04 2.11
N SER A 82 -7.70 22.79 2.51
CA SER A 82 -7.56 22.40 3.90
C SER A 82 -6.20 21.75 4.16
N THR A 83 -5.20 22.55 4.52
CA THR A 83 -3.88 22.07 4.95
C THR A 83 -3.96 21.00 6.04
N PRO A 84 -4.78 21.14 7.12
CA PRO A 84 -4.89 20.10 8.14
C PRO A 84 -5.42 18.78 7.58
N TYR A 85 -6.39 18.80 6.67
CA TYR A 85 -6.91 17.59 6.02
C TYR A 85 -5.81 16.89 5.21
N GLN A 86 -5.07 17.66 4.41
CA GLN A 86 -3.93 17.16 3.64
C GLN A 86 -2.86 16.51 4.56
N MET A 87 -2.52 17.17 5.67
CA MET A 87 -1.55 16.63 6.63
C MET A 87 -2.03 15.33 7.28
N VAL A 88 -3.31 15.23 7.65
CA VAL A 88 -3.88 14.01 8.25
C VAL A 88 -3.84 12.84 7.27
N THR A 89 -4.21 13.06 6.01
CA THR A 89 -4.14 12.02 4.98
C THR A 89 -2.68 11.59 4.72
N GLY A 90 -1.73 12.54 4.67
CA GLY A 90 -0.31 12.25 4.58
C GLY A 90 0.23 11.48 5.78
N ALA A 91 -0.24 11.79 7.00
CA ALA A 91 0.14 11.06 8.20
C ALA A 91 -0.35 9.61 8.18
N ALA A 92 -1.53 9.33 7.63
CA ALA A 92 -2.04 7.98 7.45
C ALA A 92 -1.16 7.16 6.48
N GLU A 93 -0.75 7.74 5.34
CA GLU A 93 0.21 7.14 4.42
C GLU A 93 1.56 6.87 5.09
N MET A 94 2.11 7.86 5.82
CA MET A 94 3.36 7.71 6.58
C MET A 94 3.26 6.59 7.60
N LEU A 95 2.15 6.49 8.33
CA LEU A 95 1.90 5.42 9.30
C LEU A 95 1.93 4.06 8.62
N ALA A 96 1.23 3.91 7.49
CA ALA A 96 1.28 2.68 6.69
C ALA A 96 2.72 2.34 6.30
N GLY A 97 3.49 3.33 5.81
CA GLY A 97 4.90 3.18 5.44
C GLY A 97 5.77 2.72 6.60
N VAL A 98 5.66 3.34 7.78
CA VAL A 98 6.41 2.96 8.99
C VAL A 98 6.09 1.54 9.41
N LEU A 99 4.80 1.17 9.43
CA LEU A 99 4.37 -0.17 9.81
C LEU A 99 4.84 -1.26 8.84
N LEU A 100 5.09 -0.92 7.57
CA LEU A 100 5.67 -1.84 6.59
C LEU A 100 7.16 -2.11 6.84
N LEU A 101 7.89 -1.29 7.59
CA LEU A 101 9.34 -1.49 7.82
C LEU A 101 9.64 -2.70 8.68
N THR A 102 8.73 -3.09 9.58
CA THR A 102 8.94 -4.22 10.48
C THR A 102 8.06 -5.42 10.11
N PRO A 103 8.57 -6.65 10.20
CA PRO A 103 7.79 -7.85 9.85
C PRO A 103 6.53 -8.04 10.70
N GLN A 104 6.57 -7.62 11.97
CA GLN A 104 5.48 -7.80 12.93
C GLN A 104 4.26 -6.95 12.60
N THR A 105 4.49 -5.74 12.09
CA THR A 105 3.44 -4.76 11.80
C THR A 105 3.08 -4.72 10.31
N THR A 106 3.75 -5.54 9.47
CA THR A 106 3.52 -5.55 8.02
C THR A 106 2.05 -5.76 7.65
N THR A 107 1.35 -6.69 8.30
CA THR A 107 -0.06 -6.97 8.03
C THR A 107 -0.95 -5.76 8.35
N LEU A 108 -0.69 -5.09 9.48
CA LEU A 108 -1.42 -3.87 9.86
C LEU A 108 -1.11 -2.72 8.90
N GLY A 109 0.18 -2.50 8.58
CA GLY A 109 0.60 -1.49 7.62
C GLY A 109 0.01 -1.72 6.22
N ALA A 110 -0.03 -2.97 5.78
CA ALA A 110 -0.63 -3.34 4.50
C ALA A 110 -2.17 -3.16 4.50
N LEU A 111 -2.83 -3.38 5.63
CA LEU A 111 -4.28 -3.15 5.74
C LEU A 111 -4.61 -1.66 5.69
N ILE A 112 -3.88 -0.83 6.45
CA ILE A 112 -4.05 0.64 6.42
C ILE A 112 -3.76 1.17 5.01
N GLY A 113 -2.64 0.75 4.39
CA GLY A 113 -2.28 1.18 3.05
C GLY A 113 -3.26 0.70 1.97
N LEU A 114 -3.88 -0.48 2.14
CA LEU A 114 -4.92 -0.97 1.23
C LEU A 114 -6.16 -0.06 1.28
N VAL A 115 -6.63 0.29 2.49
CA VAL A 115 -7.81 1.16 2.67
C VAL A 115 -7.53 2.56 2.13
N ASP A 116 -6.36 3.11 2.44
CA ASP A 116 -5.92 4.41 1.96
C ASP A 116 -5.81 4.44 0.42
N MET A 117 -5.14 3.46 -0.18
CA MET A 117 -5.03 3.36 -1.64
C MET A 117 -6.34 3.06 -2.33
N LEU A 118 -7.28 2.38 -1.68
CA LEU A 118 -8.64 2.21 -2.20
C LEU A 118 -9.35 3.56 -2.31
N GLN A 119 -9.25 4.39 -1.27
CA GLN A 119 -9.80 5.75 -1.29
C GLN A 119 -9.17 6.59 -2.40
N VAL A 120 -7.83 6.60 -2.50
CA VAL A 120 -7.10 7.32 -3.55
C VAL A 120 -7.50 6.83 -4.95
N PHE A 121 -7.63 5.53 -5.14
CA PHE A 121 -8.06 4.94 -6.41
C PHE A 121 -9.49 5.37 -6.77
N LEU A 122 -10.42 5.33 -5.80
CA LEU A 122 -11.81 5.78 -6.02
C LEU A 122 -11.87 7.26 -6.39
N LEU A 123 -11.10 8.12 -5.72
CA LEU A 123 -11.01 9.55 -6.07
C LEU A 123 -10.46 9.74 -7.49
N ASN A 124 -9.38 9.02 -7.85
CA ASN A 124 -8.80 9.10 -9.19
C ASN A 124 -9.77 8.62 -10.29
N MET A 125 -10.64 7.64 -9.98
CA MET A 125 -11.64 7.13 -10.92
C MET A 125 -12.83 8.09 -11.06
N THR A 126 -13.32 8.62 -9.93
CA THR A 126 -14.56 9.43 -9.91
C THR A 126 -14.33 10.88 -10.31
N TYR A 127 -13.15 11.42 -10.03
CA TYR A 127 -12.77 12.79 -10.40
C TYR A 127 -11.90 12.86 -11.65
N ASP A 128 -11.84 11.79 -12.42
CA ASP A 128 -11.11 11.68 -13.70
C ASP A 128 -9.64 12.12 -13.65
N PHE A 129 -8.95 11.81 -12.54
CA PHE A 129 -7.54 12.15 -12.37
C PHE A 129 -6.61 11.15 -13.07
N GLY A 130 -5.49 11.65 -13.64
CA GLY A 130 -4.59 10.85 -14.50
C GLY A 130 -3.83 9.69 -13.82
N LEU A 131 -3.81 9.60 -12.48
CA LEU A 131 -3.04 8.60 -11.73
C LEU A 131 -3.82 7.29 -11.44
N LYS A 132 -4.89 7.00 -12.18
CA LYS A 132 -5.75 5.82 -12.02
C LYS A 132 -4.95 4.51 -12.03
N GLN A 133 -4.05 4.35 -12.99
CA GLN A 133 -3.26 3.12 -13.14
C GLN A 133 -2.27 2.92 -11.99
N ILE A 134 -1.62 3.98 -11.55
CA ILE A 134 -0.61 3.92 -10.47
C ILE A 134 -1.29 3.53 -9.16
N SER A 135 -2.38 4.19 -8.78
CA SER A 135 -3.12 3.87 -7.55
C SER A 135 -3.70 2.45 -7.59
N PHE A 136 -4.15 1.97 -8.76
CA PHE A 136 -4.59 0.59 -8.93
C PHE A 136 -3.45 -0.41 -8.71
N HIS A 137 -2.25 -0.15 -9.23
CA HIS A 137 -1.11 -1.04 -9.00
C HIS A 137 -0.70 -1.09 -7.53
N TYR A 138 -0.69 0.05 -6.82
CA TYR A 138 -0.43 0.04 -5.38
C TYR A 138 -1.49 -0.74 -4.61
N LEU A 139 -2.77 -0.60 -4.99
CA LEU A 139 -3.85 -1.39 -4.41
C LEU A 139 -3.62 -2.90 -4.58
N LEU A 140 -3.24 -3.34 -5.78
CA LEU A 140 -2.89 -4.75 -6.05
C LEU A 140 -1.66 -5.21 -5.25
N MET A 141 -0.64 -4.37 -5.12
CA MET A 141 0.55 -4.69 -4.33
C MET A 141 0.23 -4.85 -2.84
N PHE A 142 -0.63 -3.99 -2.27
CA PHE A 142 -1.11 -4.15 -0.89
C PHE A 142 -1.95 -5.41 -0.73
N ALA A 143 -2.86 -5.70 -1.66
CA ALA A 143 -3.64 -6.94 -1.66
C ALA A 143 -2.73 -8.18 -1.74
N PHE A 144 -1.67 -8.14 -2.55
CA PHE A 144 -0.67 -9.20 -2.63
C PHE A 144 0.06 -9.42 -1.29
N LEU A 145 0.41 -8.35 -0.56
CA LEU A 145 1.03 -8.49 0.77
C LEU A 145 0.07 -9.11 1.78
N LEU A 146 -1.23 -8.81 1.70
CA LEU A 146 -2.26 -9.32 2.61
C LEU A 146 -2.73 -10.74 2.26
N ALA A 147 -2.56 -11.18 1.01
CA ALA A 147 -3.11 -12.44 0.53
C ALA A 147 -2.78 -13.66 1.42
N PRO A 148 -1.55 -13.85 1.95
CA PRO A 148 -1.25 -14.98 2.83
C PRO A 148 -1.92 -14.90 4.20
N ASP A 149 -2.24 -13.69 4.66
CA ASP A 149 -2.89 -13.43 5.94
C ASP A 149 -4.43 -13.30 5.80
N ALA A 150 -4.98 -13.44 4.60
CA ALA A 150 -6.40 -13.20 4.33
C ALA A 150 -7.33 -14.07 5.19
N GLY A 151 -7.01 -15.37 5.35
CA GLY A 151 -7.77 -16.28 6.20
C GLY A 151 -7.71 -15.89 7.69
N ARG A 152 -6.56 -15.41 8.17
CA ARG A 152 -6.40 -14.89 9.54
C ARG A 152 -7.22 -13.62 9.75
N LEU A 153 -7.15 -12.68 8.80
CA LEU A 153 -7.93 -11.45 8.84
C LEU A 153 -9.43 -11.73 8.81
N ALA A 154 -9.88 -12.65 7.97
CA ALA A 154 -11.29 -13.06 7.94
C ALA A 154 -11.74 -13.69 9.28
N ASN A 155 -10.91 -14.54 9.88
CA ASN A 155 -11.21 -15.14 11.19
C ASN A 155 -11.32 -14.08 12.30
N VAL A 156 -10.40 -13.11 12.35
CA VAL A 156 -10.41 -12.06 13.39
C VAL A 156 -11.51 -11.03 13.14
N LEU A 157 -11.59 -10.48 11.91
CA LEU A 157 -12.41 -9.30 11.64
C LEU A 157 -13.88 -9.64 11.34
N VAL A 158 -14.15 -10.84 10.79
CA VAL A 158 -15.50 -11.23 10.34
C VAL A 158 -16.07 -12.33 11.21
N LEU A 159 -15.29 -13.39 11.48
CA LEU A 159 -15.79 -14.58 12.17
C LEU A 159 -15.58 -14.54 13.69
N ASN A 160 -14.87 -13.53 14.21
CA ASN A 160 -14.52 -13.36 15.62
C ASN A 160 -13.93 -14.65 16.25
N ARG A 161 -13.02 -15.33 15.53
CA ARG A 161 -12.38 -16.56 15.95
C ARG A 161 -10.93 -16.30 16.38
N PRO A 162 -10.41 -17.01 17.39
CA PRO A 162 -9.02 -16.90 17.78
C PRO A 162 -8.11 -17.40 16.64
N VAL A 163 -6.97 -16.72 16.47
CA VAL A 163 -5.97 -17.09 15.46
C VAL A 163 -4.58 -17.10 16.07
N GLU A 164 -3.71 -17.98 15.53
CA GLU A 164 -2.31 -18.00 15.94
C GLU A 164 -1.55 -16.73 15.48
N PRO A 165 -0.52 -16.31 16.23
CA PRO A 165 0.33 -15.19 15.83
C PRO A 165 0.92 -15.38 14.44
N SER A 166 1.10 -14.30 13.68
CA SER A 166 1.76 -14.34 12.38
C SER A 166 3.21 -14.78 12.54
N SER A 167 3.59 -15.85 11.89
CA SER A 167 4.99 -16.26 11.81
C SER A 167 5.65 -15.54 10.63
N ALA A 168 6.62 -14.66 10.91
CA ALA A 168 7.44 -14.10 9.85
C ALA A 168 8.18 -15.22 9.11
N PRO A 169 8.13 -15.28 7.77
CA PRO A 169 8.82 -16.32 7.01
C PRO A 169 10.34 -16.26 7.24
N ASP A 170 10.97 -17.39 7.36
CA ASP A 170 12.43 -17.46 7.42
C ASP A 170 13.03 -17.00 6.09
N LEU A 171 13.80 -15.91 6.12
CA LEU A 171 14.40 -15.31 4.92
C LEU A 171 15.69 -16.03 4.50
N PHE A 172 16.41 -16.63 5.46
CA PHE A 172 17.69 -17.27 5.22
C PHE A 172 17.63 -18.77 5.49
N ALA A 173 18.39 -19.55 4.74
CA ALA A 173 18.51 -21.00 4.94
C ALA A 173 19.18 -21.37 6.28
N THR A 174 19.95 -20.44 6.88
CA THR A 174 20.69 -20.69 8.11
C THR A 174 19.81 -20.42 9.33
N ALA A 175 19.45 -21.48 10.05
CA ALA A 175 18.62 -21.42 11.26
C ALA A 175 19.17 -20.47 12.35
N ARG A 176 20.50 -20.29 12.44
CA ARG A 176 21.13 -19.35 13.39
C ARG A 176 20.78 -17.90 13.08
N VAL A 177 20.85 -17.49 11.80
CA VAL A 177 20.54 -16.11 11.36
C VAL A 177 19.06 -15.82 11.59
N ASN A 178 18.17 -16.72 11.20
CA ASN A 178 16.73 -16.57 11.40
C ASN A 178 16.38 -16.49 12.89
N ARG A 179 17.02 -17.28 13.75
CA ARG A 179 16.81 -17.27 15.20
C ARG A 179 17.28 -15.95 15.83
N ARG A 180 18.40 -15.39 15.37
CA ARG A 180 18.90 -14.09 15.82
C ARG A 180 17.94 -12.97 15.43
N LEU A 181 17.50 -12.93 14.16
CA LEU A 181 16.52 -11.98 13.68
C LEU A 181 15.18 -12.08 14.41
N ARG A 182 14.71 -13.30 14.71
CA ARG A 182 13.49 -13.51 15.51
C ARG A 182 13.67 -13.01 16.94
N ARG A 183 14.81 -13.22 17.59
CA ARG A 183 15.07 -12.71 18.94
C ARG A 183 15.10 -11.18 18.97
N GLU A 184 15.74 -10.55 18.00
CA GLU A 184 15.77 -9.09 17.87
C GLU A 184 14.38 -8.53 17.55
N ALA A 185 13.61 -9.22 16.71
CA ALA A 185 12.26 -8.80 16.28
C ALA A 185 11.17 -9.00 17.34
N TYR A 186 11.24 -10.06 18.16
CA TYR A 186 10.17 -10.41 19.12
C TYR A 186 10.54 -10.12 20.59
N GLY A 187 11.71 -9.53 20.85
CA GLY A 187 12.15 -9.20 22.20
C GLY A 187 12.15 -10.41 23.14
N CYS A 188 13.24 -10.65 23.86
CA CYS A 188 13.35 -11.74 24.82
C CYS A 188 12.19 -11.69 25.83
N ARG A 189 11.16 -12.51 25.64
CA ARG A 189 10.30 -12.94 26.75
C ARG A 189 10.85 -14.30 27.20
N SER A 190 11.78 -14.25 28.15
CA SER A 190 12.08 -15.36 29.05
C SER A 190 11.00 -15.44 30.11
#